data_79ea1a90077ef3b4b67d2f6b23953fc3
#
_entry.id   79ea1a90077ef3b4b67d2f6b23953fc3
#
_cell.length_a   1.000
_cell.length_b   1.000
_cell.length_c   1.000
_cell.angle_alpha   90.00
_cell.angle_beta   90.00
_cell.angle_gamma   90.00
#
_symmetry.space_group_name_H-M   'P 1'
#
loop_
_entity.id
_entity.type
_entity.pdbx_description
1 polymer ?
#
loop_
_entity_poly.entity_id
_entity_poly.type
_entity_poly.pdbx_seq_one_letter_code
_entity_poly.pdbx_strand_id
1 'polypeptide(L)'
;LRILSLAEEAKQALHPTQPAGSLRMGAMEAAAASRLTSILPRFHQQCPAVALSLQTMPTRQLVERVLSAALDCALVSLPPDASGEPECPEALEYLPVFAEELVLITPGGQEEFRLAAFAQGCSYRRRGEAFLSAVKNVEVQEIGSYHAVIACIASGGYAGIVPQSVLALMTLPEGCETQPVGTAITQLVWRKGYASPALDAMRQQLLLAADI
;
A
#
# COMPACT_ATOMS: atom_id res chain seq x y z
N LEU A 1 -11.50 19.36 13.15
CA LEU A 1 -11.63 18.31 12.12
C LEU A 1 -12.20 17.02 12.70
N ARG A 2 -11.73 16.50 13.86
CA ARG A 2 -12.19 15.23 14.46
C ARG A 2 -13.68 15.23 14.83
N ILE A 3 -14.23 16.36 15.30
CA ILE A 3 -15.66 16.49 15.67
C ILE A 3 -16.55 16.39 14.44
N LEU A 4 -16.20 17.03 13.34
CA LEU A 4 -16.95 16.95 12.08
C LEU A 4 -16.90 15.54 11.49
N SER A 5 -15.76 14.84 11.60
CA SER A 5 -15.63 13.45 11.18
C SER A 5 -16.54 12.53 11.99
N LEU A 6 -16.57 12.68 13.33
CA LEU A 6 -17.44 11.91 14.22
C LEU A 6 -18.93 12.20 13.98
N ALA A 7 -19.30 13.43 13.68
CA ALA A 7 -20.67 13.78 13.35
C ALA A 7 -21.12 13.14 12.03
N GLU A 8 -20.26 13.09 11.01
CA GLU A 8 -20.55 12.41 9.76
C GLU A 8 -20.61 10.89 9.93
N GLU A 9 -19.73 10.31 10.73
CA GLU A 9 -19.77 8.88 11.10
C GLU A 9 -21.09 8.53 11.80
N ALA A 10 -21.56 9.35 12.75
CA ALA A 10 -22.84 9.15 13.42
C ALA A 10 -24.04 9.26 12.45
N LYS A 11 -23.98 10.19 11.50
CA LYS A 11 -25.02 10.36 10.48
C LYS A 11 -25.09 9.17 9.53
N GLN A 12 -23.94 8.61 9.12
CA GLN A 12 -23.87 7.42 8.27
C GLN A 12 -24.41 6.18 8.98
N ALA A 13 -24.18 6.03 10.29
CA ALA A 13 -24.70 4.94 11.08
C ALA A 13 -26.24 4.93 11.20
N LEU A 14 -26.89 6.08 11.00
CA LEU A 14 -28.37 6.21 11.09
C LEU A 14 -29.13 5.76 9.82
N HIS A 15 -28.45 5.59 8.69
CA HIS A 15 -29.07 5.24 7.40
C HIS A 15 -28.36 4.05 6.71
N PRO A 16 -28.49 2.82 7.22
CA PRO A 16 -27.69 1.67 6.78
C PRO A 16 -28.11 1.01 5.45
N THR A 17 -29.17 1.49 4.77
CA THR A 17 -29.81 0.73 3.69
C THR A 17 -29.15 0.85 2.31
N GLN A 18 -28.35 1.87 2.05
CA GLN A 18 -27.49 1.97 0.84
C GLN A 18 -26.19 2.68 1.17
N PRO A 19 -25.04 2.22 0.62
CA PRO A 19 -23.79 2.94 0.78
C PRO A 19 -23.90 4.34 0.16
N ALA A 20 -23.80 5.39 1.00
CA ALA A 20 -23.84 6.78 0.61
C ALA A 20 -22.89 7.60 1.50
N GLY A 21 -22.64 8.85 1.13
CA GLY A 21 -21.78 9.76 1.87
C GLY A 21 -20.33 9.75 1.34
N SER A 22 -19.34 9.80 2.23
CA SER A 22 -17.94 9.86 1.84
C SER A 22 -17.14 8.69 2.40
N LEU A 23 -16.14 8.23 1.64
CA LEU A 23 -15.11 7.29 2.08
C LEU A 23 -13.73 7.88 1.78
N ARG A 24 -12.97 8.19 2.84
CA ARG A 24 -11.59 8.69 2.73
C ARG A 24 -10.63 7.52 2.85
N MET A 25 -10.10 7.08 1.73
CA MET A 25 -9.22 5.92 1.64
C MET A 25 -7.78 6.33 1.38
N GLY A 26 -6.86 5.70 2.07
CA GLY A 26 -5.44 5.73 1.76
C GLY A 26 -4.97 4.45 1.10
N ALA A 27 -3.88 4.51 0.33
CA ALA A 27 -3.23 3.32 -0.20
C ALA A 27 -1.73 3.54 -0.36
N MET A 28 -0.95 2.47 -0.18
CA MET A 28 0.43 2.48 -0.68
C MET A 28 0.42 2.61 -2.20
N GLU A 29 1.47 3.21 -2.75
CA GLU A 29 1.62 3.37 -4.21
C GLU A 29 1.49 2.04 -4.96
N ALA A 30 2.06 0.96 -4.42
CA ALA A 30 1.96 -0.38 -5.00
C ALA A 30 0.51 -0.85 -5.14
N ALA A 31 -0.28 -0.75 -4.07
CA ALA A 31 -1.68 -1.17 -4.08
C ALA A 31 -2.54 -0.26 -4.97
N ALA A 32 -2.27 1.05 -4.98
CA ALA A 32 -2.95 1.99 -5.87
C ALA A 32 -2.70 1.68 -7.34
N ALA A 33 -1.44 1.43 -7.71
CA ALA A 33 -1.05 1.20 -9.09
C ALA A 33 -1.54 -0.16 -9.65
N SER A 34 -1.44 -1.24 -8.86
CA SER A 34 -1.67 -2.60 -9.35
C SER A 34 -3.04 -3.17 -8.97
N ARG A 35 -3.59 -2.84 -7.79
CA ARG A 35 -4.79 -3.51 -7.25
C ARG A 35 -6.07 -2.70 -7.42
N LEU A 36 -6.03 -1.38 -7.15
CA LEU A 36 -7.23 -0.56 -7.17
C LEU A 36 -7.83 -0.37 -8.58
N THR A 37 -7.08 -0.55 -9.64
CA THR A 37 -7.56 -0.45 -11.04
C THR A 37 -8.68 -1.43 -11.36
N SER A 38 -8.70 -2.61 -10.74
CA SER A 38 -9.76 -3.62 -10.92
C SER A 38 -10.90 -3.48 -9.90
N ILE A 39 -10.66 -2.83 -8.76
CA ILE A 39 -11.58 -2.74 -7.63
C ILE A 39 -12.48 -1.51 -7.72
N LEU A 40 -11.90 -0.35 -8.00
CA LEU A 40 -12.64 0.92 -8.01
C LEU A 40 -13.79 0.98 -9.02
N PRO A 41 -13.68 0.43 -10.25
CA PRO A 41 -14.83 0.40 -11.16
C PRO A 41 -16.02 -0.35 -10.60
N ARG A 42 -15.80 -1.51 -9.96
CA ARG A 42 -16.87 -2.29 -9.33
C ARG A 42 -17.46 -1.56 -8.12
N PHE A 43 -16.60 -0.97 -7.29
CA PHE A 43 -17.03 -0.17 -6.14
C PHE A 43 -17.94 1.00 -6.58
N HIS A 44 -17.55 1.77 -7.59
CA HIS A 44 -18.35 2.89 -8.08
C HIS A 44 -19.69 2.44 -8.71
N GLN A 45 -19.71 1.28 -9.38
CA GLN A 45 -20.97 0.73 -9.91
C GLN A 45 -21.94 0.32 -8.80
N GLN A 46 -21.44 -0.25 -7.71
CA GLN A 46 -22.28 -0.70 -6.60
C GLN A 46 -22.63 0.41 -5.62
N CYS A 47 -21.78 1.40 -5.49
CA CYS A 47 -21.90 2.48 -4.52
C CYS A 47 -21.84 3.87 -5.20
N PRO A 48 -22.73 4.18 -6.19
CA PRO A 48 -22.65 5.43 -6.96
C PRO A 48 -22.88 6.68 -6.11
N ALA A 49 -23.50 6.54 -4.94
CA ALA A 49 -23.75 7.64 -4.00
C ALA A 49 -22.61 7.86 -2.98
N VAL A 50 -21.52 7.09 -3.08
CA VAL A 50 -20.32 7.26 -2.22
C VAL A 50 -19.30 8.14 -2.93
N ALA A 51 -18.98 9.28 -2.33
CA ALA A 51 -17.85 10.11 -2.74
C ALA A 51 -16.55 9.52 -2.19
N LEU A 52 -15.80 8.79 -3.03
CA LEU A 52 -14.50 8.23 -2.67
C LEU A 52 -13.41 9.29 -2.85
N SER A 53 -12.62 9.51 -1.79
CA SER A 53 -11.36 10.25 -1.82
C SER A 53 -10.20 9.29 -1.63
N LEU A 54 -9.24 9.27 -2.56
CA LEU A 54 -8.06 8.41 -2.51
C LEU A 54 -6.79 9.24 -2.35
N GLN A 55 -5.91 8.83 -1.44
CA GLN A 55 -4.59 9.43 -1.21
C GLN A 55 -3.51 8.34 -1.17
N THR A 56 -2.36 8.60 -1.78
CA THR A 56 -1.22 7.68 -1.73
C THR A 56 -0.12 8.22 -0.83
N MET A 57 0.41 7.37 0.04
CA MET A 57 1.53 7.69 0.93
C MET A 57 2.15 6.41 1.54
N PRO A 58 3.32 6.50 2.20
CA PRO A 58 3.93 5.36 2.89
C PRO A 58 3.05 4.79 4.02
N THR A 59 3.19 3.48 4.28
CA THR A 59 2.45 2.74 5.32
C THR A 59 2.37 3.47 6.65
N ARG A 60 3.49 3.99 7.17
CA ARG A 60 3.51 4.67 8.47
C ARG A 60 2.58 5.90 8.50
N GLN A 61 2.63 6.74 7.46
CA GLN A 61 1.78 7.93 7.38
C GLN A 61 0.30 7.55 7.21
N LEU A 62 0.00 6.48 6.46
CA LEU A 62 -1.37 5.96 6.31
C LEU A 62 -1.94 5.52 7.65
N VAL A 63 -1.18 4.73 8.41
CA VAL A 63 -1.56 4.28 9.76
C VAL A 63 -1.83 5.48 10.69
N GLU A 64 -0.93 6.47 10.73
CA GLU A 64 -1.10 7.70 11.53
C GLU A 64 -2.37 8.46 11.13
N ARG A 65 -2.69 8.54 9.84
CA ARG A 65 -3.90 9.21 9.35
C ARG A 65 -5.19 8.45 9.64
N VAL A 66 -5.15 7.13 9.64
CA VAL A 66 -6.30 6.32 10.07
C VAL A 66 -6.52 6.50 11.57
N LEU A 67 -5.48 6.43 12.38
CA LEU A 67 -5.54 6.65 13.83
C LEU A 67 -6.09 8.05 14.20
N SER A 68 -5.69 9.07 13.47
CA SER A 68 -6.16 10.45 13.68
C SER A 68 -7.53 10.76 13.07
N ALA A 69 -8.22 9.78 12.47
CA ALA A 69 -9.48 9.94 11.74
C ALA A 69 -9.39 10.90 10.53
N ALA A 70 -8.21 11.18 10.01
CA ALA A 70 -8.02 11.90 8.76
C ALA A 70 -8.34 11.01 7.53
N LEU A 71 -8.19 9.69 7.67
CA LEU A 71 -8.66 8.66 6.76
C LEU A 71 -9.61 7.71 7.47
N ASP A 72 -10.53 7.10 6.73
CA ASP A 72 -11.47 6.11 7.25
C ASP A 72 -10.85 4.72 7.23
N CYS A 73 -10.11 4.42 6.14
CA CYS A 73 -9.37 3.17 5.99
C CYS A 73 -8.13 3.38 5.11
N ALA A 74 -7.22 2.38 5.10
CA ALA A 74 -6.07 2.41 4.21
C ALA A 74 -5.59 1.00 3.84
N LEU A 75 -5.06 0.83 2.61
CA LEU A 75 -4.28 -0.33 2.19
C LEU A 75 -2.81 -0.10 2.55
N VAL A 76 -2.30 -0.93 3.43
CA VAL A 76 -0.95 -0.85 4.00
C VAL A 76 -0.26 -2.20 3.94
N SER A 77 1.06 -2.24 4.12
CA SER A 77 1.77 -3.47 4.42
C SER A 77 2.42 -3.30 5.79
N LEU A 78 1.78 -3.83 6.82
CA LEU A 78 2.31 -3.79 8.17
C LEU A 78 3.54 -4.71 8.27
N PRO A 79 4.56 -4.32 9.03
CA PRO A 79 5.67 -5.21 9.31
C PRO A 79 5.20 -6.41 10.13
N PRO A 80 5.79 -7.60 9.97
CA PRO A 80 5.55 -8.70 10.87
C PRO A 80 6.27 -8.46 12.21
N ASP A 81 5.66 -8.90 13.28
CA ASP A 81 6.28 -9.05 14.59
C ASP A 81 7.16 -10.30 14.67
N ALA A 82 7.66 -10.64 15.86
CA ALA A 82 8.51 -11.80 16.08
C ALA A 82 7.79 -13.15 15.85
N SER A 83 6.45 -13.16 15.87
CA SER A 83 5.61 -14.35 15.57
C SER A 83 5.23 -14.47 14.09
N GLY A 84 5.51 -13.43 13.29
CA GLY A 84 5.12 -13.32 11.89
C GLY A 84 3.76 -12.63 11.68
N GLU A 85 3.07 -12.25 12.76
CA GLU A 85 1.80 -11.53 12.69
C GLU A 85 2.03 -10.04 12.38
N PRO A 86 1.07 -9.35 11.72
CA PRO A 86 1.20 -7.92 11.44
C PRO A 86 1.28 -7.08 12.72
N GLU A 87 2.29 -6.22 12.84
CA GLU A 87 2.39 -5.21 13.91
C GLU A 87 1.28 -4.15 13.75
N CYS A 88 0.03 -4.54 14.03
CA CYS A 88 -1.11 -3.64 13.96
C CYS A 88 -1.29 -2.90 15.30
N PRO A 89 -1.41 -1.54 15.30
CA PRO A 89 -1.77 -0.80 16.49
C PRO A 89 -3.09 -1.30 17.10
N GLU A 90 -3.17 -1.42 18.44
CA GLU A 90 -4.34 -1.95 19.15
C GLU A 90 -5.65 -1.19 18.83
N ALA A 91 -5.55 0.09 18.49
CA ALA A 91 -6.69 0.93 18.11
C ALA A 91 -7.19 0.69 16.67
N LEU A 92 -6.54 -0.19 15.91
CA LEU A 92 -6.94 -0.55 14.55
C LEU A 92 -7.40 -2.00 14.47
N GLU A 93 -8.21 -2.25 13.47
CA GLU A 93 -8.51 -3.58 12.94
C GLU A 93 -7.88 -3.71 11.57
N TYR A 94 -7.62 -4.94 11.14
CA TYR A 94 -7.07 -5.19 9.81
C TYR A 94 -7.70 -6.41 9.15
N LEU A 95 -7.66 -6.40 7.83
CA LEU A 95 -8.07 -7.49 6.96
C LEU A 95 -6.95 -7.74 5.95
N PRO A 96 -6.28 -8.91 5.95
CA PRO A 96 -5.36 -9.29 4.88
C PRO A 96 -6.12 -9.39 3.57
N VAL A 97 -5.55 -8.90 2.46
CA VAL A 97 -6.22 -8.88 1.16
C VAL A 97 -5.35 -9.33 -0.02
N PHE A 98 -4.05 -9.01 -0.03
CA PHE A 98 -3.17 -9.39 -1.14
C PHE A 98 -1.82 -9.89 -0.65
N ALA A 99 -1.33 -10.95 -1.28
CA ALA A 99 0.06 -11.38 -1.18
C ALA A 99 0.87 -10.69 -2.29
N GLU A 100 1.97 -10.03 -1.93
CA GLU A 100 2.85 -9.32 -2.84
C GLU A 100 4.24 -9.92 -2.83
N GLU A 101 4.64 -10.53 -3.92
CA GLU A 101 6.02 -10.93 -4.11
C GLU A 101 6.88 -9.72 -4.42
N LEU A 102 7.91 -9.50 -3.63
CA LEU A 102 8.86 -8.41 -3.80
C LEU A 102 10.10 -8.90 -4.52
N VAL A 103 10.53 -8.14 -5.51
CA VAL A 103 11.75 -8.40 -6.25
C VAL A 103 12.71 -7.22 -6.15
N LEU A 104 13.97 -7.51 -5.94
CA LEU A 104 15.06 -6.56 -6.15
C LEU A 104 15.39 -6.57 -7.63
N ILE A 105 15.44 -5.39 -8.24
CA ILE A 105 15.88 -5.20 -9.61
C ILE A 105 17.22 -4.49 -9.55
N THR A 106 18.23 -5.06 -10.18
CA THR A 106 19.59 -4.51 -10.26
C THR A 106 20.00 -4.28 -11.72
N PRO A 107 20.86 -3.31 -12.00
CA PRO A 107 21.49 -3.21 -13.30
C PRO A 107 22.45 -4.40 -13.47
N GLY A 108 22.29 -5.19 -14.53
CA GLY A 108 23.12 -6.37 -14.77
C GLY A 108 24.59 -6.05 -14.88
N GLY A 109 25.42 -6.93 -14.31
CA GLY A 109 26.88 -6.81 -14.36
C GLY A 109 27.49 -5.67 -13.50
N GLN A 110 26.72 -5.03 -12.63
CA GLN A 110 27.20 -4.00 -11.70
C GLN A 110 27.09 -4.47 -10.27
N GLU A 111 28.20 -4.42 -9.53
CA GLU A 111 28.24 -4.76 -8.10
C GLU A 111 27.95 -3.56 -7.20
N GLU A 112 28.24 -2.33 -7.68
CA GLU A 112 28.02 -1.09 -6.95
C GLU A 112 26.79 -0.36 -7.47
N PHE A 113 25.83 -0.12 -6.57
CA PHE A 113 24.61 0.64 -6.88
C PHE A 113 24.05 1.30 -5.61
N ARG A 114 23.24 2.34 -5.80
CA ARG A 114 22.39 2.94 -4.77
C ARG A 114 21.01 2.28 -4.79
N LEU A 115 20.28 2.35 -3.68
CA LEU A 115 18.89 1.88 -3.63
C LEU A 115 17.94 3.06 -3.96
N ALA A 116 17.26 2.99 -5.10
CA ALA A 116 16.14 3.86 -5.41
C ALA A 116 14.89 3.33 -4.67
N ALA A 117 14.42 4.06 -3.68
CA ALA A 117 13.32 3.63 -2.82
C ALA A 117 12.43 4.79 -2.39
N PHE A 118 11.19 4.48 -2.00
CA PHE A 118 10.26 5.45 -1.45
C PHE A 118 10.77 6.05 -0.12
N ALA A 119 10.12 7.12 0.33
CA ALA A 119 10.44 7.81 1.57
C ALA A 119 10.43 6.88 2.80
N GLN A 120 11.05 7.31 3.88
CA GLN A 120 11.00 6.60 5.15
C GLN A 120 9.56 6.33 5.60
N GLY A 121 9.32 5.13 6.19
CA GLY A 121 7.99 4.64 6.54
C GLY A 121 7.36 3.77 5.45
N CYS A 122 8.00 3.60 4.28
CA CYS A 122 7.65 2.59 3.30
C CYS A 122 8.14 1.20 3.79
N SER A 123 7.23 0.25 3.92
CA SER A 123 7.54 -1.11 4.38
C SER A 123 8.43 -1.88 3.39
N TYR A 124 8.28 -1.64 2.09
CA TYR A 124 9.10 -2.29 1.07
C TYR A 124 10.53 -1.75 1.04
N ARG A 125 10.71 -0.43 1.25
CA ARG A 125 12.04 0.15 1.49
C ARG A 125 12.74 -0.55 2.64
N ARG A 126 12.10 -0.69 3.79
CA ARG A 126 12.67 -1.34 4.97
C ARG A 126 13.09 -2.79 4.68
N ARG A 127 12.27 -3.54 3.93
CA ARG A 127 12.61 -4.90 3.50
C ARG A 127 13.82 -4.92 2.56
N GLY A 128 13.88 -3.98 1.62
CA GLY A 128 15.02 -3.84 0.70
C GLY A 128 16.31 -3.47 1.42
N GLU A 129 16.26 -2.50 2.32
CA GLU A 129 17.40 -2.12 3.16
C GLU A 129 17.89 -3.31 4.01
N ALA A 130 16.97 -4.06 4.64
CA ALA A 130 17.30 -5.25 5.42
C ALA A 130 17.92 -6.36 4.56
N PHE A 131 17.37 -6.62 3.38
CA PHE A 131 17.86 -7.61 2.43
C PHE A 131 19.30 -7.28 1.97
N LEU A 132 19.53 -6.02 1.60
CA LEU A 132 20.83 -5.56 1.11
C LEU A 132 21.86 -5.39 2.23
N SER A 133 21.47 -5.01 3.44
CA SER A 133 22.39 -4.83 4.56
C SER A 133 23.11 -6.11 4.97
N ALA A 134 22.54 -7.26 4.65
CA ALA A 134 23.19 -8.56 4.84
C ALA A 134 24.41 -8.76 3.91
N VAL A 135 24.50 -8.01 2.81
CA VAL A 135 25.55 -8.14 1.80
C VAL A 135 26.45 -6.91 1.75
N LYS A 136 25.89 -5.71 1.79
CA LYS A 136 26.64 -4.45 1.73
C LYS A 136 25.84 -3.27 2.32
N ASN A 137 26.56 -2.21 2.68
CA ASN A 137 25.94 -0.95 3.06
C ASN A 137 25.57 -0.17 1.79
N VAL A 138 24.29 0.15 1.60
CA VAL A 138 23.76 0.77 0.37
C VAL A 138 23.20 2.14 0.70
N GLU A 139 23.67 3.16 -0.03
CA GLU A 139 23.11 4.51 0.04
C GLU A 139 21.71 4.52 -0.59
N VAL A 140 20.75 5.20 0.06
CA VAL A 140 19.37 5.29 -0.42
C VAL A 140 19.13 6.63 -1.09
N GLN A 141 18.58 6.59 -2.32
CA GLN A 141 18.01 7.72 -3.02
C GLN A 141 16.49 7.69 -2.90
N GLU A 142 15.88 8.70 -2.28
CA GLU A 142 14.43 8.77 -2.17
C GLU A 142 13.77 9.11 -3.50
N ILE A 143 12.77 8.30 -3.86
CA ILE A 143 12.01 8.36 -5.12
C ILE A 143 10.51 8.29 -4.79
N GLY A 144 9.69 9.06 -5.54
CA GLY A 144 8.25 9.20 -5.27
C GLY A 144 7.33 8.29 -6.11
N SER A 145 7.85 7.52 -7.08
CA SER A 145 7.01 6.64 -7.92
C SER A 145 7.80 5.46 -8.47
N TYR A 146 7.12 4.36 -8.79
CA TYR A 146 7.75 3.20 -9.42
C TYR A 146 8.31 3.49 -10.82
N HIS A 147 7.68 4.37 -11.59
CA HIS A 147 8.22 4.79 -12.88
C HIS A 147 9.59 5.48 -12.72
N ALA A 148 9.73 6.34 -11.72
CA ALA A 148 11.01 6.98 -11.43
C ALA A 148 12.04 5.98 -10.86
N VAL A 149 11.62 4.98 -10.08
CA VAL A 149 12.50 3.87 -9.65
C VAL A 149 13.05 3.14 -10.88
N ILE A 150 12.19 2.72 -11.82
CA ILE A 150 12.62 2.04 -13.05
C ILE A 150 13.52 2.93 -13.90
N ALA A 151 13.23 4.23 -14.02
CA ALA A 151 14.09 5.18 -14.73
C ALA A 151 15.48 5.30 -14.10
N CYS A 152 15.57 5.32 -12.76
CA CYS A 152 16.85 5.29 -12.06
C CYS A 152 17.62 3.99 -12.34
N ILE A 153 16.96 2.83 -12.30
CA ILE A 153 17.58 1.55 -12.63
C ILE A 153 18.09 1.57 -14.08
N ALA A 154 17.29 2.05 -15.04
CA ALA A 154 17.64 2.16 -16.45
C ALA A 154 18.86 3.06 -16.70
N SER A 155 19.10 4.08 -15.86
CA SER A 155 20.25 4.95 -15.96
C SER A 155 21.57 4.29 -15.54
N GLY A 156 21.52 3.11 -14.92
CA GLY A 156 22.67 2.45 -14.29
C GLY A 156 22.95 3.01 -12.90
N GLY A 157 23.64 2.25 -12.05
CA GLY A 157 24.04 2.69 -10.72
C GLY A 157 22.93 2.71 -9.65
N TYR A 158 21.73 2.22 -9.96
CA TYR A 158 20.62 2.08 -9.02
C TYR A 158 20.00 0.69 -9.07
N ALA A 159 19.62 0.20 -7.89
CA ALA A 159 18.73 -0.93 -7.73
C ALA A 159 17.40 -0.46 -7.14
N GLY A 160 16.35 -1.27 -7.21
CA GLY A 160 15.05 -0.95 -6.62
C GLY A 160 14.28 -2.18 -6.17
N ILE A 161 13.47 -2.02 -5.13
CA ILE A 161 12.50 -3.04 -4.71
C ILE A 161 11.16 -2.72 -5.32
N VAL A 162 10.63 -3.67 -6.11
CA VAL A 162 9.35 -3.52 -6.80
C VAL A 162 8.48 -4.75 -6.55
N PRO A 163 7.19 -4.60 -6.22
CA PRO A 163 6.28 -5.73 -6.20
C PRO A 163 6.08 -6.32 -7.61
N GLN A 164 5.98 -7.62 -7.70
CA GLN A 164 5.76 -8.31 -8.98
C GLN A 164 4.47 -7.84 -9.68
N SER A 165 3.43 -7.51 -8.90
CA SER A 165 2.17 -6.97 -9.41
C SER A 165 2.32 -5.60 -10.10
N VAL A 166 3.24 -4.76 -9.61
CA VAL A 166 3.58 -3.46 -10.22
C VAL A 166 4.50 -3.67 -11.42
N LEU A 167 5.49 -4.56 -11.29
CA LEU A 167 6.42 -4.87 -12.37
C LEU A 167 5.70 -5.40 -13.61
N ALA A 168 4.62 -6.18 -13.43
CA ALA A 168 3.79 -6.68 -14.53
C ALA A 168 3.09 -5.57 -15.36
N LEU A 169 3.00 -4.34 -14.82
CA LEU A 169 2.44 -3.17 -15.50
C LEU A 169 3.49 -2.32 -16.22
N MET A 170 4.77 -2.70 -16.13
CA MET A 170 5.90 -1.89 -16.59
C MET A 170 6.79 -2.70 -17.54
N THR A 171 7.56 -1.99 -18.33
CA THR A 171 8.62 -2.61 -19.13
C THR A 171 9.93 -2.51 -18.35
N LEU A 172 10.54 -3.65 -18.06
CA LEU A 172 11.86 -3.70 -17.44
C LEU A 172 12.92 -3.32 -18.49
N PRO A 173 13.90 -2.44 -18.16
CA PRO A 173 15.01 -2.12 -19.06
C PRO A 173 15.83 -3.37 -19.40
N GLU A 174 16.38 -3.40 -20.61
CA GLU A 174 17.27 -4.49 -21.05
C GLU A 174 18.52 -4.59 -20.15
N GLY A 175 18.96 -5.82 -19.91
CA GLY A 175 20.15 -6.08 -19.10
C GLY A 175 19.95 -5.96 -17.59
N CYS A 176 18.74 -5.71 -17.12
CA CYS A 176 18.45 -5.76 -15.68
C CYS A 176 18.29 -7.22 -15.20
N GLU A 177 18.71 -7.45 -13.95
CA GLU A 177 18.53 -8.74 -13.26
C GLU A 177 17.48 -8.58 -12.17
N THR A 178 16.73 -9.63 -11.89
CA THR A 178 15.72 -9.65 -10.85
C THR A 178 16.00 -10.76 -9.83
N GLN A 179 15.86 -10.45 -8.55
CA GLN A 179 16.06 -11.39 -7.46
C GLN A 179 14.88 -11.33 -6.47
N PRO A 180 14.25 -12.46 -6.11
CA PRO A 180 13.22 -12.50 -5.09
C PRO A 180 13.74 -11.99 -3.73
N VAL A 181 12.97 -11.11 -3.06
CA VAL A 181 13.26 -10.59 -1.72
C VAL A 181 12.39 -11.25 -0.67
N GLY A 182 11.23 -11.76 -1.09
CA GLY A 182 10.24 -12.40 -0.22
C GLY A 182 8.84 -11.84 -0.43
N THR A 183 7.89 -12.35 0.34
CA THR A 183 6.48 -11.98 0.24
C THR A 183 6.10 -10.96 1.30
N ALA A 184 5.27 -10.00 0.94
CA ALA A 184 4.65 -9.04 1.84
C ALA A 184 3.13 -9.16 1.74
N ILE A 185 2.43 -9.01 2.85
CA ILE A 185 0.96 -8.98 2.83
C ILE A 185 0.50 -7.52 2.83
N THR A 186 -0.45 -7.21 1.96
CA THR A 186 -1.20 -5.97 1.99
C THR A 186 -2.47 -6.19 2.80
N GLN A 187 -2.69 -5.33 3.79
CA GLN A 187 -3.86 -5.32 4.65
C GLN A 187 -4.67 -4.05 4.43
N LEU A 188 -6.01 -4.17 4.49
CA LEU A 188 -6.87 -3.03 4.74
C LEU A 188 -6.91 -2.80 6.25
N VAL A 189 -6.65 -1.57 6.70
CA VAL A 189 -6.74 -1.17 8.11
C VAL A 189 -7.80 -0.08 8.29
N TRP A 190 -8.50 -0.09 9.44
CA TRP A 190 -9.46 0.93 9.86
C TRP A 190 -9.48 1.02 11.38
N ARG A 191 -10.09 2.09 11.93
CA ARG A 191 -10.19 2.26 13.38
C ARG A 191 -11.12 1.20 13.99
N LYS A 192 -10.71 0.64 15.11
CA LYS A 192 -11.54 -0.29 15.89
C LYS A 192 -12.87 0.37 16.26
N GLY A 193 -13.95 -0.35 15.98
CA GLY A 193 -15.31 0.14 16.20
C GLY A 193 -15.82 1.16 15.15
N TYR A 194 -15.02 1.52 14.16
CA TYR A 194 -15.52 2.31 13.03
C TYR A 194 -16.28 1.41 12.06
N ALA A 195 -17.50 1.76 11.76
CA ALA A 195 -18.35 1.07 10.80
C ALA A 195 -19.06 2.08 9.91
N SER A 196 -19.09 1.82 8.60
CA SER A 196 -19.90 2.55 7.65
C SER A 196 -20.28 1.64 6.47
N PRO A 197 -21.47 1.83 5.86
CA PRO A 197 -21.86 1.06 4.68
C PRO A 197 -20.86 1.17 3.52
N ALA A 198 -20.20 2.31 3.38
CA ALA A 198 -19.17 2.54 2.36
C ALA A 198 -17.89 1.72 2.63
N LEU A 199 -17.45 1.64 3.89
CA LEU A 199 -16.33 0.79 4.28
C LEU A 199 -16.65 -0.70 4.08
N ASP A 200 -17.85 -1.13 4.48
CA ASP A 200 -18.26 -2.53 4.32
C ASP A 200 -18.33 -2.93 2.85
N ALA A 201 -18.85 -2.07 1.99
CA ALA A 201 -18.85 -2.28 0.56
C ALA A 201 -17.42 -2.37 -0.02
N MET A 202 -16.50 -1.49 0.42
CA MET A 202 -15.10 -1.56 0.01
C MET A 202 -14.43 -2.85 0.47
N ARG A 203 -14.66 -3.28 1.71
CA ARG A 203 -14.15 -4.56 2.24
C ARG A 203 -14.62 -5.75 1.39
N GLN A 204 -15.90 -5.75 1.00
CA GLN A 204 -16.43 -6.81 0.14
C GLN A 204 -15.76 -6.83 -1.24
N GLN A 205 -15.53 -5.66 -1.86
CA GLN A 205 -14.84 -5.58 -3.15
C GLN A 205 -13.38 -6.05 -3.06
N LEU A 206 -12.70 -5.73 -1.96
CA LEU A 206 -11.34 -6.18 -1.70
C LEU A 206 -11.29 -7.70 -1.49
N LEU A 207 -12.22 -8.28 -0.74
CA LEU A 207 -12.30 -9.74 -0.52
C LEU A 207 -12.60 -10.50 -1.82
N LEU A 208 -13.42 -9.96 -2.72
CA LEU A 208 -13.68 -10.57 -4.03
C LEU A 208 -12.46 -10.55 -4.96
N ALA A 209 -11.50 -9.68 -4.69
CA ALA A 209 -10.25 -9.55 -5.45
C ALA A 209 -9.03 -10.12 -4.70
N ALA A 210 -9.23 -10.65 -3.48
CA ALA A 210 -8.15 -11.17 -2.63
C ALA A 210 -7.50 -12.41 -3.26
N ASP A 211 -6.18 -12.53 -3.06
CA ASP A 211 -5.33 -13.61 -3.57
C ASP A 211 -4.43 -14.23 -2.49
N ILE A 212 -4.94 -14.29 -1.25
CA ILE A 212 -4.28 -14.86 -0.05
C ILE A 212 -4.97 -16.14 0.43
#